data_4d09862215b184acc99dd0058f1766f0
#
_entry.id   4d09862215b184acc99dd0058f1766f0
#
_cell.length_a   1.000
_cell.length_b   1.000
_cell.length_c   1.000
_cell.angle_alpha   90.00
_cell.angle_beta   90.00
_cell.angle_gamma   90.00
#
_symmetry.space_group_name_H-M   'P 1'
#
loop_
_entity.id
_entity.type
_entity.pdbx_description
1 polymer ?
#
loop_
_entity_poly.entity_id
_entity_poly.type
_entity_poly.pdbx_seq_one_letter_code
_entity_poly.pdbx_strand_id
1 'polypeptide(L)'
;MKNTFYIILSMFVLIQFIPSTIENPKTDKSLEIKVTPEIMAIFKRSCYDCHSNEVKIPWYNSIAPASFFIKGHVDLGRQWLNFSTWENYTAKQKDDKLKGIFRAVYRAMPLESYVSMHEETKLTKDEIQLIRDWTGKAPF
;
A
#
# COMPACT_ATOMS: atom_id res chain seq x y z
N MET A 1 31.54 24.68 8.26
CA MET A 1 30.22 24.28 8.84
C MET A 1 29.03 25.13 8.37
N LYS A 2 29.09 26.50 8.44
CA LYS A 2 28.00 27.36 7.99
C LYS A 2 27.65 27.18 6.50
N ASN A 3 28.64 27.12 5.61
CA ASN A 3 28.40 26.96 4.17
C ASN A 3 27.78 25.60 3.83
N THR A 4 28.20 24.53 4.51
CA THR A 4 27.61 23.19 4.33
C THR A 4 26.13 23.16 4.73
N PHE A 5 25.79 23.83 5.83
CA PHE A 5 24.40 23.96 6.27
C PHE A 5 23.53 24.65 5.21
N TYR A 6 23.99 25.78 4.65
CA TYR A 6 23.21 26.50 3.62
C TYR A 6 23.07 25.69 2.33
N ILE A 7 24.08 24.90 1.95
CA ILE A 7 24.00 24.01 0.79
C ILE A 7 22.93 22.96 1.01
N ILE A 8 22.93 22.27 2.16
CA ILE A 8 21.93 21.24 2.49
C ILE A 8 20.53 21.85 2.53
N LEU A 9 20.37 23.01 3.17
CA LEU A 9 19.09 23.72 3.23
C LEU A 9 18.57 24.09 1.84
N SER A 10 19.46 24.64 0.98
CA SER A 10 19.12 24.98 -0.39
C SER A 10 18.69 23.74 -1.19
N MET A 11 19.39 22.63 -1.05
CA MET A 11 19.03 21.37 -1.70
C MET A 11 17.67 20.86 -1.19
N PHE A 12 17.42 20.94 0.12
CA PHE A 12 16.13 20.55 0.69
C PHE A 12 14.98 21.42 0.17
N VAL A 13 15.20 22.72 0.02
CA VAL A 13 14.19 23.63 -0.56
C VAL A 13 13.98 23.31 -2.05
N LEU A 14 15.05 23.09 -2.81
CA LEU A 14 14.93 22.79 -4.24
C LEU A 14 14.18 21.47 -4.52
N ILE A 15 14.39 20.45 -3.71
CA ILE A 15 13.71 19.16 -3.88
C ILE A 15 12.18 19.26 -3.67
N GLN A 16 11.68 20.29 -2.94
CA GLN A 16 10.24 20.50 -2.77
C GLN A 16 9.53 20.89 -4.08
N PHE A 17 10.25 21.40 -5.07
CA PHE A 17 9.67 21.77 -6.37
C PHE A 17 9.54 20.59 -7.34
N ILE A 18 10.05 19.40 -6.99
CA ILE A 18 9.90 18.21 -7.80
C ILE A 18 8.52 17.59 -7.51
N PRO A 19 7.62 17.50 -8.50
CA PRO A 19 6.27 16.99 -8.26
C PRO A 19 6.29 15.50 -7.90
N SER A 20 5.54 15.14 -6.86
CA SER A 20 5.35 13.76 -6.42
C SER A 20 3.89 13.58 -6.00
N THR A 21 3.00 13.46 -6.99
CA THR A 21 1.56 13.37 -6.77
C THR A 21 1.10 11.91 -6.83
N ILE A 22 0.31 11.49 -5.86
CA ILE A 22 -0.43 10.24 -5.87
C ILE A 22 -1.83 10.54 -6.37
N GLU A 23 -2.24 9.88 -7.44
CA GLU A 23 -3.58 10.01 -7.99
C GLU A 23 -4.45 8.83 -7.53
N ASN A 24 -5.74 9.08 -7.35
CA ASN A 24 -6.76 8.06 -7.15
C ASN A 24 -7.62 7.96 -8.41
N PRO A 25 -7.24 7.13 -9.39
CA PRO A 25 -8.04 6.96 -10.60
C PRO A 25 -9.45 6.48 -10.27
N LYS A 26 -10.46 7.08 -10.89
CA LYS A 26 -11.83 6.58 -10.78
C LYS A 26 -11.92 5.16 -11.32
N THR A 27 -12.45 4.26 -10.52
CA THR A 27 -12.61 2.85 -10.90
C THR A 27 -14.06 2.43 -10.67
N ASP A 28 -14.59 1.64 -11.58
CA ASP A 28 -15.90 1.01 -11.41
C ASP A 28 -15.85 0.04 -10.22
N LYS A 29 -16.74 0.23 -9.27
CA LYS A 29 -16.86 -0.62 -8.08
C LYS A 29 -17.18 -2.08 -8.38
N SER A 30 -17.71 -2.36 -9.55
CA SER A 30 -17.94 -3.74 -10.00
C SER A 30 -16.64 -4.52 -10.19
N LEU A 31 -15.52 -3.81 -10.42
CA LEU A 31 -14.18 -4.38 -10.62
C LEU A 31 -13.45 -4.63 -9.31
N GLU A 32 -13.95 -4.12 -8.18
CA GLU A 32 -13.33 -4.26 -6.86
C GLU A 32 -13.39 -5.72 -6.38
N ILE A 33 -12.39 -6.12 -5.63
CA ILE A 33 -12.34 -7.43 -5.01
C ILE A 33 -13.57 -7.67 -4.13
N LYS A 34 -14.20 -8.85 -4.27
CA LYS A 34 -15.36 -9.25 -3.48
C LYS A 34 -14.92 -10.21 -2.37
N VAL A 35 -15.03 -9.75 -1.14
CA VAL A 35 -14.68 -10.49 0.08
C VAL A 35 -15.77 -10.26 1.13
N THR A 36 -15.71 -11.01 2.23
CA THR A 36 -16.61 -10.76 3.36
C THR A 36 -16.41 -9.35 3.94
N PRO A 37 -17.43 -8.74 4.55
CA PRO A 37 -17.29 -7.41 5.15
C PRO A 37 -16.16 -7.32 6.17
N GLU A 38 -15.90 -8.38 6.91
CA GLU A 38 -14.82 -8.46 7.88
C GLU A 38 -13.44 -8.35 7.21
N ILE A 39 -13.17 -9.15 6.17
CA ILE A 39 -11.91 -9.08 5.41
C ILE A 39 -11.78 -7.74 4.71
N MET A 40 -12.89 -7.19 4.16
CA MET A 40 -12.87 -5.88 3.53
C MET A 40 -12.47 -4.78 4.52
N ALA A 41 -12.97 -4.83 5.75
CA ALA A 41 -12.61 -3.87 6.79
C ALA A 41 -11.10 -3.92 7.10
N ILE A 42 -10.52 -5.12 7.19
CA ILE A 42 -9.08 -5.30 7.38
C ILE A 42 -8.30 -4.75 6.17
N PHE A 43 -8.72 -5.08 4.95
CA PHE A 43 -8.06 -4.59 3.74
C PHE A 43 -8.08 -3.07 3.64
N LYS A 44 -9.24 -2.45 3.90
CA LYS A 44 -9.37 -0.98 3.87
C LYS A 44 -8.52 -0.28 4.91
N ARG A 45 -8.33 -0.88 6.08
CA ARG A 45 -7.50 -0.34 7.14
C ARG A 45 -6.01 -0.52 6.87
N SER A 46 -5.60 -1.68 6.37
CA SER A 46 -4.20 -2.12 6.42
C SER A 46 -3.54 -2.28 5.04
N CYS A 47 -4.29 -2.28 3.93
CA CYS A 47 -3.76 -2.62 2.60
C CYS A 47 -4.09 -1.58 1.53
N TYR A 48 -5.26 -0.93 1.61
CA TYR A 48 -5.81 -0.11 0.53
C TYR A 48 -4.97 1.11 0.20
N ASP A 49 -4.25 1.67 1.17
CA ASP A 49 -3.42 2.85 0.94
C ASP A 49 -2.26 2.61 -0.04
N CYS A 50 -1.83 1.35 -0.22
CA CYS A 50 -0.83 1.01 -1.23
C CYS A 50 -1.39 0.14 -2.36
N HIS A 51 -2.48 -0.60 -2.12
CA HIS A 51 -2.99 -1.63 -3.03
C HIS A 51 -4.39 -1.33 -3.58
N SER A 52 -4.77 -0.05 -3.66
CA SER A 52 -6.05 0.34 -4.27
C SER A 52 -5.95 1.69 -4.99
N ASN A 53 -7.03 2.07 -5.69
CA ASN A 53 -7.21 3.42 -6.23
C ASN A 53 -7.92 4.36 -5.23
N GLU A 54 -7.92 4.01 -3.94
CA GLU A 54 -8.57 4.75 -2.84
C GLU A 54 -7.56 5.08 -1.72
N VAL A 55 -6.37 5.53 -2.11
CA VAL A 55 -5.30 5.91 -1.16
C VAL A 55 -5.76 7.07 -0.29
N LYS A 56 -5.60 6.95 1.02
CA LYS A 56 -5.69 8.07 1.94
C LYS A 56 -4.34 8.75 2.04
N ILE A 57 -4.20 9.88 1.37
CA ILE A 57 -2.93 10.58 1.27
C ILE A 57 -2.60 11.22 2.63
N PRO A 58 -1.50 10.82 3.29
CA PRO A 58 -1.13 11.40 4.58
C PRO A 58 -0.53 12.80 4.38
N TRP A 59 -0.59 13.63 5.43
CA TRP A 59 -0.10 15.02 5.38
C TRP A 59 1.38 15.11 5.02
N TYR A 60 2.20 14.18 5.46
CA TYR A 60 3.63 14.16 5.19
C TYR A 60 3.99 13.79 3.73
N ASN A 61 3.00 13.36 2.94
CA ASN A 61 3.17 13.21 1.49
C ASN A 61 3.39 14.55 0.76
N SER A 62 3.16 15.67 1.44
CA SER A 62 3.43 17.01 0.89
C SER A 62 4.89 17.44 1.05
N ILE A 63 5.73 16.64 1.69
CA ILE A 63 7.10 16.99 2.05
C ILE A 63 8.09 16.00 1.42
N ALA A 64 8.96 16.49 0.51
CA ALA A 64 10.08 15.69 0.00
C ALA A 64 11.19 15.55 1.07
N PRO A 65 11.86 14.40 1.15
CA PRO A 65 11.81 13.26 0.25
C PRO A 65 10.70 12.24 0.58
N ALA A 66 9.94 12.40 1.67
CA ALA A 66 8.92 11.44 2.09
C ALA A 66 7.89 11.17 0.97
N SER A 67 7.47 12.22 0.25
CA SER A 67 6.55 12.12 -0.87
C SER A 67 6.99 11.14 -1.96
N PHE A 68 8.29 11.09 -2.28
CA PHE A 68 8.83 10.17 -3.29
C PHE A 68 8.78 8.72 -2.83
N PHE A 69 9.10 8.47 -1.54
CA PHE A 69 9.03 7.14 -0.97
C PHE A 69 7.59 6.62 -0.95
N ILE A 70 6.63 7.45 -0.52
CA ILE A 70 5.22 7.06 -0.45
C ILE A 70 4.68 6.78 -1.85
N LYS A 71 4.91 7.71 -2.79
CA LYS A 71 4.50 7.50 -4.18
C LYS A 71 5.10 6.22 -4.75
N GLY A 72 6.39 5.98 -4.56
CA GLY A 72 7.05 4.76 -5.01
C GLY A 72 6.41 3.49 -4.44
N HIS A 73 6.05 3.47 -3.15
CA HIS A 73 5.37 2.33 -2.53
C HIS A 73 3.95 2.13 -3.08
N VAL A 74 3.20 3.21 -3.30
CA VAL A 74 1.85 3.13 -3.89
C VAL A 74 1.91 2.62 -5.33
N ASP A 75 2.81 3.17 -6.14
CA ASP A 75 2.97 2.77 -7.54
C ASP A 75 3.36 1.27 -7.65
N LEU A 76 4.35 0.83 -6.87
CA LEU A 76 4.75 -0.57 -6.81
C LEU A 76 3.64 -1.46 -6.23
N GLY A 77 2.97 -1.02 -5.17
CA GLY A 77 1.86 -1.74 -4.57
C GLY A 77 0.76 -2.02 -5.58
N ARG A 78 0.32 -1.00 -6.32
CA ARG A 78 -0.70 -1.11 -7.37
C ARG A 78 -0.25 -1.98 -8.54
N GLN A 79 1.02 -1.93 -8.90
CA GLN A 79 1.58 -2.75 -9.97
C GLN A 79 1.52 -4.24 -9.61
N TRP A 80 1.87 -4.59 -8.38
CA TRP A 80 1.83 -5.96 -7.91
C TRP A 80 0.43 -6.47 -7.60
N LEU A 81 -0.40 -5.64 -6.97
CA LEU A 81 -1.76 -5.98 -6.54
C LEU A 81 -2.58 -4.69 -6.45
N ASN A 82 -3.71 -4.64 -7.15
CA ASN A 82 -4.67 -3.55 -7.03
C ASN A 82 -6.07 -4.12 -6.78
N PHE A 83 -6.58 -3.95 -5.57
CA PHE A 83 -7.91 -4.43 -5.17
C PHE A 83 -9.04 -3.74 -5.91
N SER A 84 -8.86 -2.47 -6.32
CA SER A 84 -9.89 -1.72 -7.06
C SER A 84 -10.11 -2.23 -8.49
N THR A 85 -9.16 -2.98 -9.04
CA THR A 85 -9.22 -3.51 -10.40
C THR A 85 -9.10 -5.04 -10.43
N TRP A 86 -9.46 -5.70 -9.34
CA TRP A 86 -9.30 -7.14 -9.14
C TRP A 86 -9.96 -7.99 -10.24
N GLU A 87 -11.14 -7.58 -10.71
CA GLU A 87 -11.85 -8.37 -11.73
C GLU A 87 -11.18 -8.32 -13.11
N ASN A 88 -10.26 -7.38 -13.35
CA ASN A 88 -9.45 -7.34 -14.57
C ASN A 88 -8.36 -8.43 -14.61
N TYR A 89 -8.06 -9.07 -13.47
CA TYR A 89 -7.09 -10.15 -13.45
C TYR A 89 -7.66 -11.45 -13.99
N THR A 90 -6.87 -12.16 -14.80
CA THR A 90 -7.19 -13.52 -15.23
C THR A 90 -7.21 -14.49 -14.03
N ALA A 91 -7.84 -15.64 -14.18
CA ALA A 91 -7.88 -16.65 -13.11
C ALA A 91 -6.48 -17.04 -12.62
N LYS A 92 -5.51 -17.17 -13.52
CA LYS A 92 -4.10 -17.45 -13.17
C LYS A 92 -3.49 -16.30 -12.36
N GLN A 93 -3.70 -15.06 -12.79
CA GLN A 93 -3.17 -13.90 -12.07
C GLN A 93 -3.82 -13.77 -10.68
N LYS A 94 -5.14 -14.01 -10.55
CA LYS A 94 -5.82 -14.03 -9.25
C LYS A 94 -5.21 -15.09 -8.32
N ASP A 95 -4.97 -16.30 -8.83
CA ASP A 95 -4.33 -17.38 -8.07
C ASP A 95 -2.91 -16.99 -7.59
N ASP A 96 -2.10 -16.41 -8.46
CA ASP A 96 -0.75 -15.96 -8.11
C ASP A 96 -0.77 -14.81 -7.08
N LYS A 97 -1.74 -13.89 -7.18
CA LYS A 97 -1.92 -12.81 -6.21
C LYS A 97 -2.40 -13.34 -4.85
N LEU A 98 -3.31 -14.32 -4.83
CA LEU A 98 -3.71 -14.97 -3.57
C LEU A 98 -2.53 -15.66 -2.88
N LYS A 99 -1.66 -16.33 -3.64
CA LYS A 99 -0.39 -16.88 -3.10
C LYS A 99 0.52 -15.78 -2.55
N GLY A 100 0.59 -14.66 -3.26
CA GLY A 100 1.35 -13.48 -2.82
C GLY A 100 0.82 -12.90 -1.51
N ILE A 101 -0.48 -12.69 -1.40
CA ILE A 101 -1.15 -12.20 -0.18
C ILE A 101 -0.87 -13.16 0.99
N PHE A 102 -1.08 -14.47 0.80
CA PHE A 102 -0.84 -15.49 1.82
C PHE A 102 0.56 -15.41 2.44
N ARG A 103 1.58 -15.16 1.60
CA ARG A 103 2.97 -15.05 2.06
C ARG A 103 3.28 -13.70 2.68
N ALA A 104 2.79 -12.64 2.05
CA ALA A 104 3.15 -11.28 2.40
C ALA A 104 2.60 -10.86 3.76
N VAL A 105 1.35 -11.21 4.09
CA VAL A 105 0.73 -10.84 5.36
C VAL A 105 1.42 -11.47 6.58
N TYR A 106 2.14 -12.56 6.38
CA TYR A 106 2.92 -13.21 7.44
C TYR A 106 4.33 -12.64 7.60
N ARG A 107 4.92 -12.07 6.54
CA ARG A 107 6.35 -11.76 6.51
C ARG A 107 6.68 -10.28 6.40
N ALA A 108 5.88 -9.53 5.65
CA ALA A 108 6.29 -8.21 5.20
C ALA A 108 5.18 -7.17 5.08
N MET A 109 3.91 -7.56 5.15
CA MET A 109 2.79 -6.63 4.97
C MET A 109 1.84 -6.63 6.16
N PRO A 110 1.42 -5.43 6.58
CA PRO A 110 1.86 -4.10 6.14
C PRO A 110 3.34 -3.83 6.46
N LEU A 111 3.99 -2.94 5.69
CA LEU A 111 5.39 -2.56 5.93
C LEU A 111 5.59 -1.99 7.33
N GLU A 112 6.64 -2.40 8.03
CA GLU A 112 6.94 -1.92 9.39
C GLU A 112 7.11 -0.39 9.44
N SER A 113 7.74 0.20 8.43
CA SER A 113 7.87 1.65 8.30
C SER A 113 6.53 2.36 8.16
N TYR A 114 5.53 1.71 7.53
CA TYR A 114 4.17 2.26 7.43
C TYR A 114 3.43 2.11 8.76
N VAL A 115 3.49 0.94 9.38
CA VAL A 115 2.87 0.67 10.69
C VAL A 115 3.42 1.60 11.78
N SER A 116 4.70 1.96 11.73
CA SER A 116 5.29 2.88 12.72
C SER A 116 4.68 4.29 12.71
N MET A 117 4.09 4.69 11.58
CA MET A 117 3.38 5.98 11.41
C MET A 117 1.85 5.82 11.48
N HIS A 118 1.34 4.58 11.39
CA HIS A 118 -0.07 4.20 11.30
C HIS A 118 -0.32 2.93 12.12
N GLU A 119 -0.22 3.03 13.43
CA GLU A 119 -0.29 1.86 14.34
C GLU A 119 -1.60 1.08 14.19
N GLU A 120 -2.68 1.76 13.83
CA GLU A 120 -4.00 1.16 13.57
C GLU A 120 -3.99 0.16 12.41
N THR A 121 -2.99 0.24 11.51
CA THR A 121 -2.88 -0.65 10.34
C THR A 121 -2.22 -1.99 10.66
N LYS A 122 -1.67 -2.14 11.86
CA LYS A 122 -1.04 -3.37 12.31
C LYS A 122 -2.05 -4.52 12.35
N LEU A 123 -1.69 -5.63 11.71
CA LEU A 123 -2.51 -6.83 11.73
C LEU A 123 -2.29 -7.63 13.02
N THR A 124 -3.37 -8.09 13.60
CA THR A 124 -3.32 -9.09 14.68
C THR A 124 -3.03 -10.48 14.12
N LYS A 125 -2.66 -11.41 15.00
CA LYS A 125 -2.43 -12.81 14.59
C LYS A 125 -3.68 -13.46 14.01
N ASP A 126 -4.85 -13.14 14.57
CA ASP A 126 -6.13 -13.69 14.13
C ASP A 126 -6.52 -13.11 12.77
N GLU A 127 -6.28 -11.82 12.52
CA GLU A 127 -6.50 -11.20 11.21
C GLU A 127 -5.55 -11.76 10.14
N ILE A 128 -4.29 -12.00 10.48
CA ILE A 128 -3.34 -12.66 9.58
C ILE A 128 -3.86 -14.06 9.24
N GLN A 129 -4.32 -14.81 10.22
CA GLN A 129 -4.85 -16.16 9.99
C GLN A 129 -6.12 -16.12 9.14
N LEU A 130 -7.06 -15.21 9.44
CA LEU A 130 -8.28 -15.02 8.67
C LEU A 130 -8.01 -14.71 7.20
N ILE A 131 -7.07 -13.78 6.92
CA ILE A 131 -6.68 -13.46 5.54
C ILE A 131 -6.06 -14.68 4.85
N ARG A 132 -5.20 -15.42 5.54
CA ARG A 132 -4.55 -16.61 4.97
C ARG A 132 -5.56 -17.71 4.65
N ASP A 133 -6.50 -17.97 5.55
CA ASP A 133 -7.55 -18.96 5.34
C ASP A 133 -8.45 -18.56 4.16
N TRP A 134 -8.80 -17.29 4.06
CA TRP A 134 -9.56 -16.75 2.94
C TRP A 134 -8.85 -16.97 1.59
N THR A 135 -7.53 -16.88 1.52
CA THR A 135 -6.80 -17.11 0.25
C THR A 135 -6.95 -18.54 -0.27
N GLY A 136 -7.32 -19.50 0.58
CA GLY A 136 -7.36 -20.93 0.24
C GLY A 136 -5.99 -21.50 -0.14
N LYS A 137 -4.89 -20.85 0.30
CA LYS A 137 -3.51 -21.31 0.02
C LYS A 137 -2.91 -21.94 1.27
N ALA A 138 -1.96 -22.87 1.03
CA ALA A 138 -1.21 -23.52 2.10
C ALA A 138 0.27 -23.12 2.03
N PRO A 139 1.00 -23.15 3.15
CA PRO A 139 2.46 -23.18 3.12
C PRO A 139 2.90 -24.45 2.36
N PHE A 140 4.01 -24.37 1.65
CA PHE A 140 4.58 -25.47 0.86
C PHE A 140 4.88 -26.68 1.72
#